data_99723324726c0afe8fb42284d90d3d53
#
_entry.id   99723324726c0afe8fb42284d90d3d53
#
_cell.length_a   1.000
_cell.length_b   1.000
_cell.length_c   1.000
_cell.angle_alpha   90.00
_cell.angle_beta   90.00
_cell.angle_gamma   90.00
#
_symmetry.space_group_name_H-M   'P 1'
#
loop_
_entity.id
_entity.type
_entity.pdbx_description
1 polymer ?
#
loop_
_entity_poly.entity_id
_entity_poly.type
_entity_poly.pdbx_seq_one_letter_code
_entity_poly.pdbx_strand_id
1 'polypeptide(L)'
;EHNAAMGWSKHHPTGLIHNSAQNSYRGYTLFSNLGGHHTSLVDMEGRVCHTWQSDQGINYSYLLPNGHLLLRTGPPGQEVSFLDRPERDLLPRGGRTASGAILELDWDSNVVWEYRDPLLHHDFERLSNGNTLVLVWQSLPEELASKVSGGFSAGTTKGQMLGDVVREVTPDGS
;
A
#
# COMPACT_ATOMS: atom_id res chain seq x y z
N GLU A 1 32.04 18.81 -4.86
CA GLU A 1 31.41 17.94 -3.86
C GLU A 1 30.66 18.77 -2.84
N HIS A 2 29.38 19.09 -3.11
CA HIS A 2 28.52 19.75 -2.13
C HIS A 2 27.43 18.76 -1.77
N ASN A 3 27.68 17.97 -0.72
CA ASN A 3 26.63 17.34 0.05
C ASN A 3 25.77 18.45 0.63
N ALA A 4 24.67 18.79 -0.03
CA ALA A 4 23.58 19.51 0.58
C ALA A 4 22.98 18.60 1.64
N ALA A 5 23.52 18.67 2.85
CA ALA A 5 22.87 18.11 4.03
C ALA A 5 21.53 18.83 4.14
N MET A 6 20.48 18.17 3.70
CA MET A 6 19.11 18.58 4.03
C MET A 6 19.06 18.74 5.54
N GLY A 7 18.77 19.94 6.00
CA GLY A 7 18.93 20.37 7.39
C GLY A 7 17.99 19.69 8.39
N TRP A 8 18.13 18.39 8.53
CA TRP A 8 17.54 17.66 9.64
C TRP A 8 18.38 17.97 10.88
N SER A 9 17.81 18.72 11.78
CA SER A 9 18.44 18.97 13.08
C SER A 9 18.75 17.64 13.76
N LYS A 10 20.00 17.44 14.16
CA LYS A 10 20.42 16.30 14.99
C LYS A 10 19.70 16.22 16.35
N HIS A 11 18.87 17.19 16.65
CA HIS A 11 18.13 17.34 17.91
C HIS A 11 16.62 17.21 17.75
N HIS A 12 16.12 16.67 16.64
CA HIS A 12 14.70 16.31 16.56
C HIS A 12 14.40 15.22 17.58
N PRO A 13 13.44 15.47 18.49
CA PRO A 13 12.99 14.42 19.39
C PRO A 13 12.45 13.24 18.58
N THR A 14 12.79 12.03 19.00
CA THR A 14 12.33 10.78 18.41
C THR A 14 11.45 10.03 19.39
N GLY A 15 10.63 9.13 18.90
CA GLY A 15 9.66 8.41 19.71
C GLY A 15 8.44 9.25 20.06
N LEU A 16 7.83 9.00 21.20
CA LEU A 16 6.68 9.75 21.66
C LEU A 16 7.09 11.15 22.13
N ILE A 17 6.73 12.17 21.36
CA ILE A 17 7.08 13.57 21.65
C ILE A 17 6.08 14.22 22.59
N HIS A 18 4.80 13.88 22.45
CA HIS A 18 3.70 14.43 23.23
C HIS A 18 2.63 13.36 23.44
N ASN A 19 2.14 13.24 24.67
CA ASN A 19 1.00 12.41 25.04
C ASN A 19 0.02 13.21 25.86
N SER A 20 -1.22 13.35 25.39
CA SER A 20 -2.33 13.94 26.12
C SER A 20 -3.33 12.85 26.46
N ALA A 21 -3.01 12.02 27.43
CA ALA A 21 -3.78 10.82 27.77
C ALA A 21 -5.26 11.10 28.09
N GLN A 22 -5.60 12.31 28.53
CA GLN A 22 -6.98 12.71 28.82
C GLN A 22 -7.79 13.04 27.55
N ASN A 23 -7.11 13.43 26.47
CA ASN A 23 -7.70 13.88 25.21
C ASN A 23 -7.45 12.89 24.05
N SER A 24 -6.77 11.78 24.32
CA SER A 24 -6.44 10.78 23.32
C SER A 24 -7.34 9.56 23.46
N TYR A 25 -7.78 9.01 22.32
CA TYR A 25 -8.44 7.71 22.31
C TYR A 25 -7.44 6.63 22.72
N ARG A 26 -7.82 5.80 23.70
CA ARG A 26 -6.95 4.71 24.16
C ARG A 26 -6.92 3.59 23.15
N GLY A 27 -5.70 3.15 22.80
CA GLY A 27 -5.52 2.07 21.83
C GLY A 27 -4.08 1.94 21.39
N TYR A 28 -3.92 1.33 20.23
CA TYR A 28 -2.64 1.14 19.60
C TYR A 28 -2.62 1.86 18.25
N THR A 29 -1.44 2.25 17.81
CA THR A 29 -1.23 2.81 16.48
C THR A 29 -0.46 1.81 15.64
N LEU A 30 -1.03 1.43 14.51
CA LEU A 30 -0.36 0.63 13.49
C LEU A 30 0.21 1.56 12.42
N PHE A 31 1.47 1.39 12.06
CA PHE A 31 2.07 2.15 10.97
C PHE A 31 3.13 1.36 10.22
N SER A 32 3.26 1.66 8.94
CA SER A 32 4.28 1.12 8.04
C SER A 32 5.03 2.27 7.38
N ASN A 33 6.31 2.09 7.14
CA ASN A 33 7.04 2.96 6.23
C ASN A 33 6.73 2.52 4.80
N LEU A 34 6.25 3.44 3.99
CA LEU A 34 5.92 3.16 2.58
C LEU A 34 7.13 2.57 1.84
N GLY A 35 6.96 1.38 1.27
CA GLY A 35 8.04 0.63 0.63
C GLY A 35 9.03 -0.02 1.60
N GLY A 36 8.85 0.13 2.92
CA GLY A 36 9.63 -0.56 3.93
C GLY A 36 9.22 -2.02 4.08
N HIS A 37 9.94 -2.74 4.93
CA HIS A 37 9.72 -4.17 5.16
C HIS A 37 9.01 -4.48 6.49
N HIS A 38 8.64 -3.45 7.25
CA HIS A 38 8.08 -3.62 8.60
C HIS A 38 6.81 -2.80 8.78
N THR A 39 5.86 -3.40 9.50
CA THR A 39 4.72 -2.71 10.11
C THR A 39 4.83 -2.84 11.61
N SER A 40 4.75 -1.73 12.33
CA SER A 40 4.88 -1.70 13.78
C SER A 40 3.56 -1.34 14.44
N LEU A 41 3.26 -2.02 15.54
CA LEU A 41 2.17 -1.71 16.46
C LEU A 41 2.77 -1.06 17.71
N VAL A 42 2.37 0.15 18.02
CA VAL A 42 2.86 0.90 19.19
C VAL A 42 1.74 1.24 20.14
N ASP A 43 2.05 1.26 21.43
CA ASP A 43 1.13 1.67 22.48
C ASP A 43 1.09 3.20 22.67
N MET A 44 0.28 3.63 23.63
CA MET A 44 0.10 5.05 23.95
C MET A 44 1.36 5.71 24.54
N GLU A 45 2.30 4.93 25.02
CA GLU A 45 3.61 5.36 25.54
C GLU A 45 4.70 5.37 24.46
N GLY A 46 4.34 5.02 23.21
CA GLY A 46 5.27 4.99 22.07
C GLY A 46 6.19 3.77 22.07
N ARG A 47 5.87 2.72 22.85
CA ARG A 47 6.62 1.47 22.87
C ARG A 47 6.14 0.56 21.73
N VAL A 48 7.07 -0.02 21.01
CA VAL A 48 6.75 -1.04 20.00
C VAL A 48 6.30 -2.31 20.72
N CYS A 49 5.03 -2.68 20.53
CA CYS A 49 4.42 -3.85 21.12
C CYS A 49 4.57 -5.09 20.22
N HIS A 50 4.55 -4.86 18.90
CA HIS A 50 4.72 -5.91 17.91
C HIS A 50 5.24 -5.35 16.59
N THR A 51 5.87 -6.21 15.77
CA THR A 51 6.35 -5.87 14.44
C THR A 51 6.15 -7.06 13.50
N TRP A 52 5.44 -6.82 12.41
CA TRP A 52 5.39 -7.76 11.28
C TRP A 52 6.45 -7.40 10.26
N GLN A 53 6.93 -8.42 9.56
CA GLN A 53 7.94 -8.27 8.51
C GLN A 53 7.47 -8.93 7.21
N SER A 54 7.76 -8.26 6.08
CA SER A 54 7.55 -8.82 4.75
C SER A 54 8.78 -8.51 3.88
N ASP A 55 9.28 -9.51 3.20
CA ASP A 55 10.39 -9.39 2.23
C ASP A 55 9.97 -8.73 0.91
N GLN A 56 8.66 -8.65 0.68
CA GLN A 56 8.09 -8.07 -0.55
C GLN A 56 7.83 -6.56 -0.47
N GLY A 57 8.21 -5.92 0.65
CA GLY A 57 7.88 -4.52 0.93
C GLY A 57 6.42 -4.33 1.33
N ILE A 58 6.14 -3.24 2.03
CA ILE A 58 4.80 -2.92 2.54
C ILE A 58 4.42 -1.52 2.08
N ASN A 59 3.33 -1.41 1.32
CA ASN A 59 2.81 -0.12 0.88
C ASN A 59 1.69 0.38 1.78
N TYR A 60 0.82 -0.53 2.19
CA TYR A 60 -0.32 -0.24 3.07
C TYR A 60 -0.67 -1.49 3.85
N SER A 61 -1.13 -1.34 5.09
CA SER A 61 -1.53 -2.47 5.93
C SER A 61 -2.57 -2.07 6.97
N TYR A 62 -3.36 -3.02 7.42
CA TYR A 62 -4.24 -2.89 8.57
C TYR A 62 -4.37 -4.21 9.34
N LEU A 63 -4.72 -4.10 10.61
CA LEU A 63 -4.86 -5.23 11.52
C LEU A 63 -6.27 -5.83 11.39
N LEU A 64 -6.34 -7.13 11.18
CA LEU A 64 -7.59 -7.87 11.18
C LEU A 64 -8.04 -8.19 12.62
N PRO A 65 -9.35 -8.45 12.84
CA PRO A 65 -9.87 -8.80 14.16
C PRO A 65 -9.27 -10.06 14.78
N ASN A 66 -8.74 -10.98 13.97
CA ASN A 66 -8.06 -12.19 14.42
C ASN A 66 -6.58 -11.97 14.83
N GLY A 67 -6.09 -10.73 14.73
CA GLY A 67 -4.70 -10.36 15.02
C GLY A 67 -3.75 -10.54 13.85
N HIS A 68 -4.23 -10.97 12.69
CA HIS A 68 -3.42 -11.02 11.46
C HIS A 68 -3.26 -9.64 10.84
N LEU A 69 -2.17 -9.43 10.14
CA LEU A 69 -1.93 -8.23 9.35
C LEU A 69 -2.31 -8.49 7.90
N LEU A 70 -3.25 -7.71 7.37
CA LEU A 70 -3.52 -7.69 5.94
C LEU A 70 -2.76 -6.52 5.32
N LEU A 71 -1.98 -6.79 4.27
CA LEU A 71 -1.10 -5.79 3.67
C LEU A 71 -1.09 -5.87 2.15
N ARG A 72 -0.78 -4.75 1.51
CA ARG A 72 -0.45 -4.71 0.09
C ARG A 72 1.05 -4.51 -0.07
N THR A 73 1.66 -5.39 -0.88
CA THR A 73 3.07 -5.28 -1.22
C THR A 73 3.29 -4.26 -2.34
N GLY A 74 4.54 -3.83 -2.50
CA GLY A 74 5.01 -3.19 -3.73
C GLY A 74 5.38 -4.21 -4.80
N PRO A 75 5.71 -3.77 -6.03
CA PRO A 75 6.30 -4.64 -7.02
C PRO A 75 7.65 -5.17 -6.53
N PRO A 76 7.93 -6.48 -6.68
CA PRO A 76 9.19 -7.07 -6.26
C PRO A 76 10.39 -6.33 -6.87
N GLY A 77 11.39 -6.00 -6.05
CA GLY A 77 12.64 -5.39 -6.50
C GLY A 77 12.56 -3.90 -6.84
N GLN A 78 11.49 -3.20 -6.49
CA GLN A 78 11.43 -1.75 -6.58
C GLN A 78 11.35 -1.14 -5.18
N GLU A 79 12.48 -0.69 -4.68
CA GLU A 79 12.46 0.38 -3.68
C GLU A 79 11.78 1.58 -4.32
N VAL A 80 10.61 1.94 -3.82
CA VAL A 80 9.87 3.10 -4.33
C VAL A 80 10.52 4.35 -3.77
N SER A 81 11.63 4.79 -4.38
CA SER A 81 12.14 6.13 -4.16
C SER A 81 11.22 7.12 -4.88
N PHE A 82 10.37 7.79 -4.12
CA PHE A 82 9.54 8.90 -4.66
C PHE A 82 10.39 10.08 -5.14
N LEU A 83 11.65 10.13 -4.72
CA LEU A 83 12.56 11.25 -4.99
C LEU A 83 13.20 11.19 -6.38
N ASP A 84 13.24 10.02 -7.01
CA ASP A 84 13.93 9.81 -8.29
C ASP A 84 12.99 9.69 -9.50
N ARG A 85 11.69 9.99 -9.33
CA ARG A 85 10.73 9.87 -10.43
C ARG A 85 10.51 11.21 -11.12
N PRO A 86 10.90 11.35 -12.41
CA PRO A 86 10.36 12.42 -13.24
C PRO A 86 8.82 12.34 -13.22
N GLU A 87 8.14 13.49 -13.13
CA GLU A 87 6.66 13.57 -13.11
C GLU A 87 5.97 12.74 -14.22
N ARG A 88 6.68 12.45 -15.31
CA ARG A 88 6.22 11.62 -16.43
C ARG A 88 6.02 10.13 -16.07
N ASP A 89 6.65 9.65 -15.00
CA ASP A 89 6.58 8.25 -14.57
C ASP A 89 5.52 8.01 -13.50
N LEU A 90 4.81 9.06 -13.04
CA LEU A 90 3.67 8.96 -12.13
C LEU A 90 2.41 8.41 -12.79
N LEU A 91 2.45 8.26 -14.11
CA LEU A 91 1.32 7.74 -14.86
C LEU A 91 1.47 6.25 -15.12
N PRO A 92 0.36 5.52 -15.18
CA PRO A 92 0.38 4.09 -15.43
C PRO A 92 0.92 3.79 -16.84
N ARG A 93 2.22 3.79 -16.99
CA ARG A 93 2.87 3.11 -18.09
C ARG A 93 2.87 1.64 -17.74
N GLY A 94 1.83 0.94 -18.17
CA GLY A 94 1.73 -0.51 -18.16
C GLY A 94 2.58 -1.22 -17.09
N GLY A 95 2.11 -1.28 -15.85
CA GLY A 95 2.61 -2.23 -14.89
C GLY A 95 3.63 -1.77 -13.85
N ARG A 96 4.07 -0.50 -13.80
CA ARG A 96 5.07 -0.09 -12.79
C ARG A 96 4.51 0.32 -11.43
N THR A 97 3.22 0.61 -11.33
CA THR A 97 2.53 0.90 -10.07
C THR A 97 1.44 -0.12 -9.75
N ALA A 98 1.11 -0.96 -10.71
CA ALA A 98 0.18 -2.07 -10.61
C ALA A 98 1.01 -3.34 -10.67
N SER A 99 1.48 -3.82 -9.63
CA SER A 99 1.93 -5.19 -9.44
C SER A 99 2.24 -5.33 -7.99
N GLY A 100 1.77 -6.35 -7.42
CA GLY A 100 1.94 -6.62 -6.02
C GLY A 100 1.05 -7.75 -5.62
N ALA A 101 1.02 -7.99 -4.34
CA ALA A 101 0.12 -8.94 -3.74
C ALA A 101 -0.63 -8.26 -2.61
N ILE A 102 -1.81 -8.79 -2.31
CA ILE A 102 -2.37 -8.69 -0.97
C ILE A 102 -1.90 -9.92 -0.21
N LEU A 103 -1.28 -9.72 0.93
CA LEU A 103 -0.83 -10.79 1.82
C LEU A 103 -1.56 -10.68 3.14
N GLU A 104 -1.93 -11.81 3.72
CA GLU A 104 -2.31 -11.92 5.11
C GLU A 104 -1.18 -12.61 5.86
N LEU A 105 -0.65 -11.93 6.87
CA LEU A 105 0.39 -12.46 7.75
C LEU A 105 -0.21 -12.82 9.10
N ASP A 106 0.17 -13.96 9.64
CA ASP A 106 -0.12 -14.30 11.03
C ASP A 106 0.73 -13.44 12.00
N TRP A 107 0.59 -13.70 13.31
CA TRP A 107 1.34 -12.94 14.32
C TRP A 107 2.86 -13.13 14.20
N ASP A 108 3.33 -14.25 13.68
CA ASP A 108 4.75 -14.56 13.49
C ASP A 108 5.28 -14.15 12.12
N SER A 109 4.49 -13.38 11.36
CA SER A 109 4.82 -12.91 10.00
C SER A 109 4.86 -14.00 8.93
N ASN A 110 4.25 -15.16 9.17
CA ASN A 110 4.09 -16.15 8.12
C ASN A 110 2.93 -15.76 7.20
N VAL A 111 3.12 -15.92 5.90
CA VAL A 111 2.05 -15.71 4.91
C VAL A 111 1.04 -16.86 5.03
N VAL A 112 -0.19 -16.53 5.42
CA VAL A 112 -1.30 -17.50 5.57
C VAL A 112 -2.32 -17.41 4.43
N TRP A 113 -2.34 -16.30 3.70
CA TRP A 113 -3.14 -16.11 2.49
C TRP A 113 -2.47 -15.09 1.57
N GLU A 114 -2.63 -15.26 0.25
CA GLU A 114 -2.18 -14.29 -0.73
C GLU A 114 -3.11 -14.22 -1.95
N TYR A 115 -3.20 -13.03 -2.53
CA TYR A 115 -3.81 -12.76 -3.82
C TYR A 115 -2.86 -11.92 -4.67
N ARG A 116 -2.67 -12.29 -5.93
CA ARG A 116 -1.80 -11.59 -6.88
C ARG A 116 -2.55 -11.21 -8.14
N ASP A 117 -2.41 -9.95 -8.53
CA ASP A 117 -2.90 -9.45 -9.80
C ASP A 117 -1.94 -8.38 -10.33
N PRO A 118 -1.49 -8.47 -11.60
CA PRO A 118 -0.59 -7.48 -12.18
C PRO A 118 -1.21 -6.10 -12.31
N LEU A 119 -2.52 -5.98 -12.21
CA LEU A 119 -3.27 -4.73 -12.30
C LEU A 119 -3.79 -4.23 -10.94
N LEU A 120 -3.42 -4.92 -9.86
CA LEU A 120 -3.76 -4.53 -8.50
C LEU A 120 -3.16 -3.17 -8.16
N HIS A 121 -3.95 -2.26 -7.58
CA HIS A 121 -3.49 -0.95 -7.16
C HIS A 121 -4.22 -0.45 -5.91
N HIS A 122 -3.63 0.55 -5.27
CA HIS A 122 -4.11 1.36 -4.14
C HIS A 122 -4.70 0.57 -2.96
N ASP A 123 -5.96 0.19 -2.97
CA ASP A 123 -6.70 -0.17 -1.78
C ASP A 123 -7.35 -1.56 -1.84
N PHE A 124 -7.68 -2.07 -0.68
CA PHE A 124 -8.32 -3.38 -0.47
C PHE A 124 -9.03 -3.40 0.86
N GLU A 125 -10.03 -4.27 1.00
CA GLU A 125 -10.82 -4.43 2.23
C GLU A 125 -11.22 -5.89 2.44
N ARG A 126 -10.98 -6.43 3.63
CA ARG A 126 -11.47 -7.76 4.02
C ARG A 126 -12.91 -7.66 4.51
N LEU A 127 -13.81 -8.36 3.87
CA LEU A 127 -15.22 -8.41 4.23
C LEU A 127 -15.47 -9.40 5.37
N SER A 128 -16.61 -9.23 6.05
CA SER A 128 -17.03 -10.10 7.15
C SER A 128 -17.31 -11.56 6.73
N ASN A 129 -17.59 -11.79 5.44
CA ASN A 129 -17.76 -13.13 4.87
C ASN A 129 -16.43 -13.82 4.52
N GLY A 130 -15.29 -13.16 4.75
CA GLY A 130 -13.95 -13.65 4.44
C GLY A 130 -13.46 -13.30 3.04
N ASN A 131 -14.31 -12.76 2.16
CA ASN A 131 -13.89 -12.27 0.85
C ASN A 131 -13.08 -10.98 0.99
N THR A 132 -12.33 -10.63 -0.05
CA THR A 132 -11.54 -9.41 -0.09
C THR A 132 -11.93 -8.57 -1.30
N LEU A 133 -12.32 -7.32 -1.07
CA LEU A 133 -12.44 -6.35 -2.15
C LEU A 133 -11.04 -5.83 -2.50
N VAL A 134 -10.75 -5.73 -3.78
CA VAL A 134 -9.49 -5.20 -4.28
C VAL A 134 -9.74 -4.23 -5.43
N LEU A 135 -8.92 -3.18 -5.51
CA LEU A 135 -8.91 -2.29 -6.66
C LEU A 135 -7.95 -2.81 -7.72
N VAL A 136 -8.45 -2.96 -8.93
CA VAL A 136 -7.66 -3.37 -10.11
C VAL A 136 -7.93 -2.45 -11.28
N TRP A 137 -6.93 -2.19 -12.10
CA TRP A 137 -7.14 -1.54 -13.37
C TRP A 137 -7.68 -2.52 -14.40
N GLN A 138 -8.60 -2.05 -15.22
CA GLN A 138 -9.16 -2.79 -16.34
C GLN A 138 -9.17 -1.92 -17.59
N SER A 139 -8.79 -2.50 -18.73
CA SER A 139 -8.94 -1.82 -20.01
C SER A 139 -10.41 -1.58 -20.31
N LEU A 140 -10.79 -0.35 -20.59
CA LEU A 140 -12.14 -0.02 -21.01
C LEU A 140 -12.38 -0.54 -22.42
N PRO A 141 -13.58 -1.07 -22.70
CA PRO A 141 -14.02 -1.35 -24.07
C PRO A 141 -13.98 -0.05 -24.91
N GLU A 142 -13.61 -0.16 -26.18
CA GLU A 142 -13.47 0.98 -27.09
C GLU A 142 -14.76 1.82 -27.16
N GLU A 143 -15.93 1.18 -27.09
CA GLU A 143 -17.22 1.84 -27.06
C GLU A 143 -17.39 2.78 -25.86
N LEU A 144 -16.85 2.43 -24.69
CA LEU A 144 -16.88 3.27 -23.49
C LEU A 144 -15.76 4.31 -23.54
N ALA A 145 -14.57 3.90 -23.92
CA ALA A 145 -13.42 4.79 -24.02
C ALA A 145 -13.65 5.98 -24.97
N SER A 146 -14.35 5.73 -26.08
CA SER A 146 -14.69 6.77 -27.07
C SER A 146 -15.69 7.82 -26.55
N LYS A 147 -16.45 7.51 -25.51
CA LYS A 147 -17.43 8.44 -24.88
C LYS A 147 -16.79 9.35 -23.81
N VAL A 148 -15.54 9.09 -23.42
CA VAL A 148 -14.86 9.89 -22.40
C VAL A 148 -14.35 11.17 -23.03
N SER A 149 -14.80 12.31 -22.50
CA SER A 149 -14.37 13.64 -22.91
C SER A 149 -13.18 14.08 -22.07
N GLY A 150 -12.06 14.43 -22.71
CA GLY A 150 -10.82 14.78 -22.03
C GLY A 150 -10.04 13.51 -21.64
N GLY A 151 -9.24 13.63 -20.61
CA GLY A 151 -8.36 12.56 -20.16
C GLY A 151 -6.89 12.86 -20.45
N PHE A 152 -6.04 11.98 -19.97
CA PHE A 152 -4.59 12.14 -20.08
C PHE A 152 -4.04 11.31 -21.25
N SER A 153 -3.82 11.94 -22.38
CA SER A 153 -3.40 11.26 -23.62
C SER A 153 -2.05 10.54 -23.53
N ALA A 154 -1.18 10.94 -22.62
CA ALA A 154 0.12 10.29 -22.41
C ALA A 154 0.06 9.03 -21.53
N GLY A 155 -1.07 8.77 -20.86
CA GLY A 155 -1.29 7.56 -20.05
C GLY A 155 -1.76 6.36 -20.86
N THR A 156 -2.11 6.54 -22.13
CA THR A 156 -2.60 5.46 -22.98
C THR A 156 -1.44 4.79 -23.71
N THR A 157 -0.95 3.69 -23.18
CA THR A 157 -0.09 2.81 -23.97
C THR A 157 -0.93 2.21 -25.10
N LYS A 158 -0.70 2.65 -26.35
CA LYS A 158 -1.37 2.16 -27.57
C LYS A 158 -2.91 2.34 -27.62
N GLY A 159 -3.43 3.48 -27.14
CA GLY A 159 -4.86 3.76 -27.25
C GLY A 159 -5.77 2.99 -26.29
N GLN A 160 -5.22 2.33 -25.30
CA GLN A 160 -6.00 1.68 -24.25
C GLN A 160 -6.26 2.64 -23.10
N MET A 161 -7.51 2.88 -22.78
CA MET A 161 -7.93 3.59 -21.58
C MET A 161 -8.16 2.59 -20.45
N LEU A 162 -7.58 2.87 -19.28
CA LEU A 162 -7.79 2.06 -18.09
C LEU A 162 -8.85 2.73 -17.21
N GLY A 163 -9.69 1.92 -16.58
CA GLY A 163 -10.63 2.32 -15.54
C GLY A 163 -10.39 1.51 -14.28
N ASP A 164 -10.79 2.08 -13.16
CA ASP A 164 -10.75 1.40 -11.87
C ASP A 164 -11.95 0.47 -11.73
N VAL A 165 -11.70 -0.74 -11.27
CA VAL A 165 -12.70 -1.75 -10.99
C VAL A 165 -12.50 -2.30 -9.59
N VAL A 166 -13.59 -2.45 -8.86
CA VAL A 166 -13.61 -3.20 -7.61
C VAL A 166 -13.89 -4.67 -7.94
N ARG A 167 -12.99 -5.54 -7.53
CA ARG A 167 -13.14 -6.99 -7.66
C ARG A 167 -13.30 -7.60 -6.28
N GLU A 168 -14.25 -8.52 -6.14
CA GLU A 168 -14.38 -9.34 -4.95
C GLU A 168 -13.66 -10.67 -5.18
N VAL A 169 -12.74 -11.00 -4.27
CA VAL A 169 -11.91 -12.20 -4.29
C VAL A 169 -12.32 -13.09 -3.12
N THR A 170 -12.59 -14.34 -3.40
CA THR A 170 -12.96 -15.32 -2.37
C THR A 170 -11.73 -15.79 -1.57
N PRO A 171 -11.91 -16.45 -0.42
CA PRO A 171 -10.78 -16.93 0.40
C PRO A 171 -9.85 -17.92 -0.31
N ASP A 172 -10.31 -18.61 -1.33
CA ASP A 172 -9.51 -19.50 -2.17
C ASP A 172 -8.78 -18.77 -3.33
N GLY A 173 -8.95 -17.45 -3.43
CA GLY A 173 -8.26 -16.62 -4.43
C GLY A 173 -8.96 -16.53 -5.79
N SER A 174 -10.22 -16.97 -5.91
CA SER A 174 -11.00 -16.90 -7.16
C SER A 174 -11.89 -15.67 -7.25
#